data_fd165604d1c541c5a0b7709ebbc54bf4
#
_entry.id   fd165604d1c541c5a0b7709ebbc54bf4
#
_cell.length_a   1.000
_cell.length_b   1.000
_cell.length_c   1.000
_cell.angle_alpha   90.00
_cell.angle_beta   90.00
_cell.angle_gamma   90.00
#
_symmetry.space_group_name_H-M   'P 1'
#
loop_
_entity.id
_entity.type
_entity.pdbx_description
1 polymer ?
#
loop_
_entity_poly.entity_id
_entity_poly.type
_entity_poly.pdbx_seq_one_letter_code
_entity_poly.pdbx_strand_id
1 'polypeptide(L)'
;MSTAENIAADAPEYTPIPSPLMQVHGAFAADGPDAGIAAHYGNPLAEQRALARDRGATTGDPVVVDRSSLGVVRVSGPDRASWLTSLASQILTDMNPGDSREFLLLSPQGRIEYAPAAVEDGQALWLIVEGAQAEPLTDYLNRMKFMLRVDIENMSGEYAVIETARNPRGEQGAIHPVFADALIWRDPWTALVEGGYHYSATPDAHP
;
A
#
# COMPACT_ATOMS: atom_id res chain seq x y z
N MET A 1 -0.98 -27.10 29.48
CA MET A 1 0.34 -26.59 29.15
C MET A 1 0.63 -26.89 27.69
N SER A 2 0.66 -25.83 26.94
CA SER A 2 1.41 -25.53 25.73
C SER A 2 1.27 -26.45 24.50
N THR A 3 0.45 -26.01 23.55
CA THR A 3 0.52 -26.35 22.12
C THR A 3 0.28 -25.10 21.25
N ALA A 4 0.80 -23.96 21.67
CA ALA A 4 0.69 -22.69 20.90
C ALA A 4 2.02 -22.26 20.25
N GLU A 5 3.03 -23.12 20.19
CA GLU A 5 4.42 -22.70 19.91
C GLU A 5 5.00 -23.22 18.59
N ASN A 6 4.21 -23.76 17.66
CA ASN A 6 4.81 -24.40 16.49
C ASN A 6 4.12 -24.16 15.14
N ILE A 7 3.56 -22.95 14.91
CA ILE A 7 3.00 -22.59 13.58
C ILE A 7 3.91 -21.54 12.85
N ALA A 8 4.93 -21.03 13.52
CA ALA A 8 5.83 -20.01 12.93
C ALA A 8 7.06 -20.58 12.20
N ALA A 9 7.19 -21.89 12.06
CA ALA A 9 8.45 -22.51 11.65
C ALA A 9 8.56 -22.89 10.15
N ASP A 10 7.57 -22.60 9.30
CA ASP A 10 7.59 -23.04 7.90
C ASP A 10 7.09 -21.99 6.88
N ALA A 11 7.09 -20.73 7.24
CA ALA A 11 6.90 -19.68 6.26
C ALA A 11 8.23 -19.46 5.51
N PRO A 12 8.24 -19.42 4.16
CA PRO A 12 9.45 -19.13 3.41
C PRO A 12 10.04 -17.80 3.91
N GLU A 13 11.34 -17.80 4.17
CA GLU A 13 12.06 -16.63 4.65
C GLU A 13 11.95 -15.52 3.60
N TYR A 14 11.23 -14.46 3.94
CA TYR A 14 11.07 -13.30 3.06
C TYR A 14 12.43 -12.64 2.84
N THR A 15 12.85 -12.53 1.59
CA THR A 15 14.04 -11.76 1.21
C THR A 15 13.59 -10.39 0.69
N PRO A 16 13.88 -9.31 1.42
CA PRO A 16 13.52 -7.96 0.97
C PRO A 16 14.18 -7.60 -0.36
N ILE A 17 13.46 -6.91 -1.22
CA ILE A 17 13.99 -6.32 -2.46
C ILE A 17 14.65 -5.00 -2.08
N PRO A 18 15.98 -4.84 -2.29
CA PRO A 18 16.64 -3.59 -1.92
C PRO A 18 16.16 -2.42 -2.78
N SER A 19 15.76 -1.34 -2.13
CA SER A 19 15.44 -0.07 -2.81
C SER A 19 16.67 0.49 -3.53
N PRO A 20 16.53 1.05 -4.75
CA PRO A 20 17.61 1.79 -5.40
C PRO A 20 18.15 2.94 -4.56
N LEU A 21 17.34 3.51 -3.67
CA LEU A 21 17.74 4.60 -2.77
C LEU A 21 18.76 4.17 -1.70
N MET A 22 18.96 2.87 -1.50
CA MET A 22 20.06 2.36 -0.68
C MET A 22 21.46 2.71 -1.23
N GLN A 23 21.56 3.11 -2.49
CA GLN A 23 22.80 3.55 -3.10
C GLN A 23 23.08 5.05 -2.88
N VAL A 24 22.15 5.79 -2.31
CA VAL A 24 22.32 7.19 -1.97
C VAL A 24 23.36 7.32 -0.87
N HIS A 25 24.30 8.27 -1.03
CA HIS A 25 25.33 8.51 -0.03
C HIS A 25 24.72 8.85 1.33
N GLY A 26 25.17 8.17 2.38
CA GLY A 26 24.66 8.34 3.73
C GLY A 26 23.45 7.45 4.07
N ALA A 27 23.01 6.57 3.17
CA ALA A 27 21.97 5.62 3.48
C ALA A 27 22.44 4.60 4.53
N PHE A 28 21.66 4.44 5.60
CA PHE A 28 21.83 3.43 6.62
C PHE A 28 20.67 2.45 6.54
N ALA A 29 20.97 1.18 6.42
CA ALA A 29 19.94 0.13 6.26
C ALA A 29 18.99 0.08 7.46
N ALA A 30 17.72 -0.10 7.19
CA ALA A 30 16.72 -0.46 8.19
C ALA A 30 16.74 -1.97 8.46
N ASP A 31 16.26 -2.35 9.64
CA ASP A 31 16.12 -3.73 10.08
C ASP A 31 14.64 -4.15 10.14
N GLY A 32 14.40 -5.46 10.31
CA GLY A 32 13.08 -6.03 10.53
C GLY A 32 12.15 -5.85 9.33
N PRO A 33 10.90 -5.40 9.55
CA PRO A 33 9.91 -5.26 8.47
C PRO A 33 10.32 -4.28 7.37
N ASP A 34 11.15 -3.29 7.71
CA ASP A 34 11.65 -2.27 6.79
C ASP A 34 13.01 -2.63 6.18
N ALA A 35 13.47 -3.88 6.31
CA ALA A 35 14.68 -4.33 5.66
C ALA A 35 14.60 -4.09 4.13
N GLY A 36 15.71 -3.66 3.54
CA GLY A 36 15.78 -3.32 2.11
C GLY A 36 15.62 -1.84 1.80
N ILE A 37 15.20 -1.00 2.74
CA ILE A 37 15.18 0.46 2.60
C ILE A 37 16.14 1.13 3.60
N ALA A 38 16.33 2.44 3.48
CA ALA A 38 17.13 3.20 4.42
C ALA A 38 16.30 3.62 5.64
N ALA A 39 16.84 3.40 6.85
CA ALA A 39 16.30 3.97 8.07
C ALA A 39 16.49 5.49 8.12
N HIS A 40 17.57 5.98 7.54
CA HIS A 40 17.88 7.41 7.36
C HIS A 40 19.04 7.59 6.38
N TYR A 41 19.26 8.83 5.93
CA TYR A 41 20.33 9.22 5.00
C TYR A 41 21.42 10.07 5.69
N GLY A 42 21.79 9.73 6.93
CA GLY A 42 22.90 10.30 7.66
C GLY A 42 22.53 11.28 8.77
N ASN A 43 21.40 11.97 8.67
CA ASN A 43 20.96 12.91 9.72
C ASN A 43 19.46 12.82 10.00
N PRO A 44 19.03 11.84 10.82
CA PRO A 44 17.61 11.61 11.08
C PRO A 44 16.86 12.83 11.64
N LEU A 45 17.51 13.65 12.47
CA LEU A 45 16.87 14.86 13.02
C LEU A 45 16.65 15.94 11.95
N ALA A 46 17.56 16.08 11.00
CA ALA A 46 17.39 17.00 9.89
C ALA A 46 16.28 16.52 8.95
N GLU A 47 16.22 15.24 8.68
CA GLU A 47 15.21 14.59 7.86
C GLU A 47 13.81 14.75 8.47
N GLN A 48 13.65 14.46 9.77
CA GLN A 48 12.40 14.70 10.50
C GLN A 48 11.95 16.18 10.44
N ARG A 49 12.88 17.12 10.59
CA ARG A 49 12.57 18.55 10.48
C ARG A 49 12.19 18.94 9.05
N ALA A 50 12.77 18.31 8.05
CA ALA A 50 12.40 18.53 6.65
C ALA A 50 10.97 18.04 6.38
N LEU A 51 10.61 16.83 6.80
CA LEU A 51 9.26 16.29 6.72
C LEU A 51 8.23 17.15 7.44
N ALA A 52 8.54 17.58 8.68
CA ALA A 52 7.63 18.43 9.45
C ALA A 52 7.36 19.79 8.78
N ARG A 53 8.37 20.37 8.11
CA ARG A 53 8.21 21.63 7.35
C ARG A 53 7.47 21.41 6.04
N ASP A 54 7.64 20.25 5.42
CA ASP A 54 7.03 19.93 4.14
C ASP A 54 5.51 19.74 4.23
N ARG A 55 5.01 19.28 5.38
CA ARG A 55 3.59 18.96 5.59
C ARG A 55 2.62 20.08 5.21
N GLY A 56 2.97 21.33 5.43
CA GLY A 56 2.17 22.50 5.07
C GLY A 56 2.72 23.30 3.90
N ALA A 57 3.76 22.81 3.22
CA ALA A 57 4.38 23.55 2.12
C ALA A 57 3.59 23.39 0.83
N THR A 58 3.37 24.52 0.11
CA THR A 58 2.65 24.56 -1.16
C THR A 58 3.58 24.77 -2.35
N THR A 59 4.87 25.02 -2.11
CA THR A 59 5.88 25.31 -3.14
C THR A 59 7.17 24.52 -2.89
N GLY A 60 8.00 24.40 -3.89
CA GLY A 60 9.25 23.64 -3.88
C GLY A 60 9.04 22.13 -4.03
N ASP A 61 10.14 21.39 -4.12
CA ASP A 61 10.09 19.94 -4.24
C ASP A 61 9.59 19.28 -2.94
N PRO A 62 8.73 18.25 -3.04
CA PRO A 62 8.22 17.54 -1.89
C PRO A 62 9.31 16.71 -1.22
N VAL A 63 9.24 16.60 0.10
CA VAL A 63 10.02 15.62 0.85
C VAL A 63 9.27 14.30 0.81
N VAL A 64 9.98 13.23 0.45
CA VAL A 64 9.42 11.88 0.34
C VAL A 64 10.12 10.91 1.26
N VAL A 65 9.38 9.88 1.67
CA VAL A 65 9.88 8.74 2.45
C VAL A 65 9.83 7.51 1.56
N ASP A 66 10.93 6.76 1.51
CA ASP A 66 10.98 5.46 0.84
C ASP A 66 10.19 4.43 1.67
N ARG A 67 9.17 3.86 1.06
CA ARG A 67 8.35 2.78 1.61
C ARG A 67 8.43 1.53 0.75
N SER A 68 9.52 1.37 -0.02
CA SER A 68 9.70 0.23 -0.92
C SER A 68 9.92 -1.11 -0.19
N SER A 69 9.89 -1.12 1.15
CA SER A 69 9.70 -2.33 1.96
C SER A 69 8.29 -2.89 1.83
N LEU A 70 7.31 -2.09 1.38
CA LEU A 70 5.96 -2.56 1.07
C LEU A 70 5.92 -3.29 -0.26
N GLY A 71 5.02 -4.26 -0.35
CA GLY A 71 4.78 -5.02 -1.56
C GLY A 71 3.65 -4.42 -2.40
N VAL A 72 3.73 -4.65 -3.71
CA VAL A 72 2.75 -4.18 -4.68
C VAL A 72 2.21 -5.37 -5.47
N VAL A 73 0.90 -5.58 -5.44
CA VAL A 73 0.22 -6.63 -6.22
C VAL A 73 -0.76 -5.99 -7.18
N ARG A 74 -0.66 -6.32 -8.45
CA ARG A 74 -1.56 -5.85 -9.49
C ARG A 74 -2.63 -6.88 -9.77
N VAL A 75 -3.90 -6.46 -9.76
CA VAL A 75 -5.05 -7.29 -10.14
C VAL A 75 -5.75 -6.64 -11.32
N SER A 76 -5.65 -7.25 -12.51
CA SER A 76 -6.22 -6.73 -13.74
C SER A 76 -7.30 -7.66 -14.29
N GLY A 77 -7.95 -7.22 -15.37
CA GLY A 77 -9.01 -7.97 -16.04
C GLY A 77 -10.43 -7.49 -15.74
N PRO A 78 -11.38 -7.85 -16.61
CA PRO A 78 -12.74 -7.29 -16.54
C PRO A 78 -13.54 -7.72 -15.31
N ASP A 79 -13.20 -8.87 -14.71
CA ASP A 79 -13.94 -9.41 -13.57
C ASP A 79 -13.33 -9.00 -12.22
N ARG A 80 -12.18 -8.23 -12.20
CA ARG A 80 -11.39 -7.90 -11.02
C ARG A 80 -12.19 -7.29 -9.87
N ALA A 81 -12.95 -6.23 -10.16
CA ALA A 81 -13.66 -5.48 -9.12
C ALA A 81 -14.81 -6.27 -8.49
N SER A 82 -15.62 -6.94 -9.33
CA SER A 82 -16.73 -7.77 -8.84
C SER A 82 -16.25 -8.99 -8.08
N TRP A 83 -15.18 -9.62 -8.55
CA TRP A 83 -14.60 -10.76 -7.89
C TRP A 83 -13.96 -10.38 -6.54
N LEU A 84 -13.11 -9.36 -6.52
CA LEU A 84 -12.51 -8.92 -5.25
C LEU A 84 -13.56 -8.44 -4.25
N THR A 85 -14.65 -7.78 -4.70
CA THR A 85 -15.76 -7.41 -3.82
C THR A 85 -16.38 -8.66 -3.13
N SER A 86 -16.40 -9.80 -3.79
CA SER A 86 -16.94 -11.04 -3.19
C SER A 86 -16.04 -11.64 -2.12
N LEU A 87 -14.77 -11.25 -2.06
CA LEU A 87 -13.77 -11.71 -1.09
C LEU A 87 -13.50 -10.68 0.00
N ALA A 88 -13.70 -9.41 -0.31
CA ALA A 88 -13.31 -8.26 0.49
C ALA A 88 -14.38 -7.83 1.50
N SER A 89 -13.95 -7.15 2.54
CA SER A 89 -14.85 -6.49 3.52
C SER A 89 -15.50 -5.21 2.99
N GLN A 90 -15.14 -4.77 1.78
CA GLN A 90 -15.61 -3.53 1.16
C GLN A 90 -16.08 -3.77 -0.28
N ILE A 91 -16.98 -2.89 -0.77
CA ILE A 91 -17.38 -2.87 -2.16
C ILE A 91 -16.29 -2.18 -2.99
N LEU A 92 -15.83 -2.83 -4.07
CA LEU A 92 -14.79 -2.31 -4.97
C LEU A 92 -15.34 -2.02 -6.38
N THR A 93 -16.59 -2.42 -6.66
CA THR A 93 -17.23 -2.24 -7.97
C THR A 93 -17.62 -0.80 -8.28
N ASP A 94 -17.66 0.07 -7.28
CA ASP A 94 -18.00 1.49 -7.39
C ASP A 94 -16.76 2.41 -7.50
N MET A 95 -15.55 1.81 -7.45
CA MET A 95 -14.31 2.57 -7.58
C MET A 95 -14.10 3.07 -9.01
N ASN A 96 -13.80 4.37 -9.13
CA ASN A 96 -13.41 5.02 -10.36
C ASN A 96 -11.88 5.16 -10.44
N PRO A 97 -11.31 5.39 -11.63
CA PRO A 97 -9.87 5.66 -11.74
C PRO A 97 -9.41 6.80 -10.83
N GLY A 98 -8.42 6.51 -10.00
CA GLY A 98 -7.87 7.41 -8.98
C GLY A 98 -8.49 7.27 -7.59
N ASP A 99 -9.54 6.44 -7.44
CA ASP A 99 -10.11 6.15 -6.13
C ASP A 99 -9.22 5.21 -5.34
N SER A 100 -9.17 5.43 -4.02
CA SER A 100 -8.44 4.64 -3.05
C SER A 100 -9.39 3.99 -2.06
N ARG A 101 -9.06 2.78 -1.62
CA ARG A 101 -9.84 2.06 -0.60
C ARG A 101 -8.97 1.10 0.18
N GLU A 102 -9.22 0.97 1.47
CA GLU A 102 -8.72 -0.15 2.27
C GLU A 102 -9.80 -1.21 2.40
N PHE A 103 -9.40 -2.47 2.39
CA PHE A 103 -10.30 -3.58 2.63
C PHE A 103 -9.57 -4.72 3.34
N LEU A 104 -10.34 -5.64 3.88
CA LEU A 104 -9.81 -6.82 4.55
C LEU A 104 -10.17 -8.07 3.75
N LEU A 105 -9.22 -9.00 3.67
CA LEU A 105 -9.48 -10.38 3.28
C LEU A 105 -9.45 -11.22 4.55
N LEU A 106 -10.52 -11.96 4.78
CA LEU A 106 -10.72 -12.68 6.02
C LEU A 106 -10.68 -14.19 5.78
N SER A 107 -10.17 -14.92 6.77
CA SER A 107 -10.32 -16.37 6.82
C SER A 107 -11.80 -16.76 7.02
N PRO A 108 -12.17 -18.03 6.79
CA PRO A 108 -13.52 -18.53 7.10
C PRO A 108 -13.93 -18.36 8.57
N GLN A 109 -12.97 -18.19 9.47
CA GLN A 109 -13.17 -17.94 10.90
C GLN A 109 -13.24 -16.46 11.26
N GLY A 110 -13.20 -15.56 10.25
CA GLY A 110 -13.26 -14.10 10.44
C GLY A 110 -11.95 -13.47 10.92
N ARG A 111 -10.81 -14.15 10.82
CA ARG A 111 -9.50 -13.55 11.11
C ARG A 111 -9.01 -12.78 9.90
N ILE A 112 -8.39 -11.64 10.15
CA ILE A 112 -7.73 -10.85 9.10
C ILE A 112 -6.52 -11.64 8.61
N GLU A 113 -6.49 -11.96 7.31
CA GLU A 113 -5.35 -12.57 6.64
C GLU A 113 -4.54 -11.53 5.89
N TYR A 114 -5.22 -10.60 5.21
CA TYR A 114 -4.59 -9.49 4.50
C TYR A 114 -5.41 -8.20 4.69
N ALA A 115 -4.73 -7.06 4.70
CA ALA A 115 -5.32 -5.73 4.79
C ALA A 115 -4.74 -4.81 3.70
N PRO A 116 -5.07 -5.03 2.43
CA PRO A 116 -4.52 -4.22 1.34
C PRO A 116 -5.07 -2.80 1.33
N ALA A 117 -4.18 -1.84 1.03
CA ALA A 117 -4.55 -0.54 0.54
C ALA A 117 -4.63 -0.59 -1.00
N ALA A 118 -5.75 -0.19 -1.59
CA ALA A 118 -6.01 -0.35 -3.01
C ALA A 118 -6.17 0.98 -3.74
N VAL A 119 -5.66 1.04 -4.98
CA VAL A 119 -5.88 2.13 -5.93
C VAL A 119 -6.41 1.54 -7.23
N GLU A 120 -7.47 2.12 -7.78
CA GLU A 120 -8.00 1.77 -9.12
C GLU A 120 -7.41 2.72 -10.17
N ASP A 121 -6.85 2.20 -11.28
CA ASP A 121 -6.31 3.01 -12.38
C ASP A 121 -7.18 3.01 -13.65
N GLY A 122 -8.32 2.31 -13.62
CA GLY A 122 -9.22 2.08 -14.76
C GLY A 122 -8.96 0.78 -15.51
N GLN A 123 -7.81 0.15 -15.30
CA GLN A 123 -7.43 -1.13 -15.91
C GLN A 123 -7.13 -2.21 -14.87
N ALA A 124 -6.63 -1.80 -13.70
CA ALA A 124 -6.23 -2.68 -12.62
C ALA A 124 -6.51 -2.06 -11.25
N LEU A 125 -6.70 -2.93 -10.25
CA LEU A 125 -6.58 -2.60 -8.83
C LEU A 125 -5.15 -2.89 -8.40
N TRP A 126 -4.48 -1.89 -7.86
CA TRP A 126 -3.14 -1.97 -7.32
C TRP A 126 -3.24 -2.07 -5.81
N LEU A 127 -2.73 -3.15 -5.26
CA LEU A 127 -2.81 -3.49 -3.85
C LEU A 127 -1.45 -3.27 -3.20
N ILE A 128 -1.41 -2.45 -2.16
CA ILE A 128 -0.21 -2.23 -1.35
C ILE A 128 -0.38 -3.02 -0.06
N VAL A 129 0.60 -3.83 0.27
CA VAL A 129 0.63 -4.70 1.47
C VAL A 129 2.02 -4.68 2.10
N GLU A 130 2.18 -5.31 3.25
CA GLU A 130 3.51 -5.62 3.78
C GLU A 130 4.32 -6.44 2.77
N GLY A 131 5.61 -6.14 2.59
CA GLY A 131 6.43 -6.76 1.57
C GLY A 131 6.44 -8.29 1.64
N ALA A 132 6.54 -8.83 2.85
CA ALA A 132 6.46 -10.28 3.08
C ALA A 132 5.11 -10.91 2.71
N GLN A 133 4.07 -10.12 2.55
CA GLN A 133 2.72 -10.59 2.20
C GLN A 133 2.44 -10.56 0.68
N ALA A 134 3.25 -9.87 -0.12
CA ALA A 134 2.97 -9.69 -1.55
C ALA A 134 2.90 -11.02 -2.32
N GLU A 135 3.88 -11.89 -2.16
CA GLU A 135 3.89 -13.21 -2.81
C GLU A 135 2.80 -14.13 -2.26
N PRO A 136 2.65 -14.31 -0.93
CA PRO A 136 1.55 -15.10 -0.36
C PRO A 136 0.16 -14.60 -0.78
N LEU A 137 -0.06 -13.28 -0.88
CA LEU A 137 -1.31 -12.71 -1.36
C LEU A 137 -1.54 -13.03 -2.84
N THR A 138 -0.49 -12.88 -3.68
CA THR A 138 -0.53 -13.22 -5.10
C THR A 138 -0.93 -14.67 -5.30
N ASP A 139 -0.31 -15.58 -4.57
CA ASP A 139 -0.63 -17.01 -4.58
C ASP A 139 -2.05 -17.30 -4.10
N TYR A 140 -2.47 -16.67 -3.00
CA TYR A 140 -3.82 -16.80 -2.48
C TYR A 140 -4.86 -16.38 -3.53
N LEU A 141 -4.72 -15.21 -4.10
CA LEU A 141 -5.63 -14.68 -5.11
C LEU A 141 -5.63 -15.55 -6.38
N ASN A 142 -4.47 -16.03 -6.83
CA ASN A 142 -4.37 -16.94 -7.98
C ASN A 142 -5.11 -18.27 -7.75
N ARG A 143 -5.12 -18.80 -6.52
CA ARG A 143 -5.91 -19.99 -6.18
C ARG A 143 -7.41 -19.71 -6.16
N MET A 144 -7.81 -18.48 -5.80
CA MET A 144 -9.23 -18.11 -5.65
C MET A 144 -9.89 -17.63 -6.94
N LYS A 145 -9.13 -17.28 -7.99
CA LYS A 145 -9.70 -16.70 -9.23
C LYS A 145 -10.49 -17.67 -10.09
N PHE A 146 -10.24 -18.97 -9.94
CA PHE A 146 -10.90 -20.05 -10.67
C PHE A 146 -10.90 -19.81 -12.19
N MET A 147 -12.10 -19.72 -12.81
CA MET A 147 -12.27 -19.47 -14.27
C MET A 147 -12.56 -18.01 -14.60
N LEU A 148 -12.35 -17.09 -13.67
CA LEU A 148 -12.60 -15.66 -13.88
C LEU A 148 -11.49 -15.01 -14.73
N ARG A 149 -11.88 -13.98 -15.47
CA ARG A 149 -10.98 -13.23 -16.36
C ARG A 149 -10.24 -12.18 -15.54
N VAL A 150 -9.30 -12.65 -14.71
CA VAL A 150 -8.44 -11.83 -13.89
C VAL A 150 -7.00 -12.32 -13.97
N ASP A 151 -6.06 -11.40 -13.97
CA ASP A 151 -4.64 -11.65 -13.88
C ASP A 151 -4.10 -10.99 -12.62
N ILE A 152 -3.30 -11.74 -11.85
CA ILE A 152 -2.71 -11.31 -10.59
C ILE A 152 -1.19 -11.44 -10.68
N GLU A 153 -0.50 -10.34 -10.42
CA GLU A 153 0.94 -10.21 -10.58
C GLU A 153 1.57 -9.53 -9.37
N ASN A 154 2.67 -10.10 -8.85
CA ASN A 154 3.50 -9.44 -7.86
C ASN A 154 4.43 -8.45 -8.58
N MET A 155 4.21 -7.17 -8.37
CA MET A 155 4.93 -6.06 -9.02
C MET A 155 5.95 -5.38 -8.11
N SER A 156 6.23 -5.95 -6.94
CA SER A 156 7.14 -5.35 -5.95
C SER A 156 8.57 -5.12 -6.46
N GLY A 157 9.00 -5.86 -7.47
CA GLY A 157 10.32 -5.66 -8.11
C GLY A 157 10.37 -4.56 -9.17
N GLU A 158 9.20 -4.07 -9.61
CA GLU A 158 9.08 -3.10 -10.71
C GLU A 158 8.55 -1.75 -10.24
N TYR A 159 7.84 -1.72 -9.11
CA TYR A 159 7.21 -0.52 -8.54
C TYR A 159 7.74 -0.25 -7.14
N ALA A 160 8.03 1.01 -6.87
CA ALA A 160 8.41 1.51 -5.55
C ALA A 160 7.21 2.20 -4.91
N VAL A 161 7.06 2.05 -3.61
CA VAL A 161 6.10 2.82 -2.81
C VAL A 161 6.85 3.98 -2.16
N ILE A 162 6.36 5.19 -2.36
CA ILE A 162 6.86 6.39 -1.69
C ILE A 162 5.73 7.10 -0.97
N GLU A 163 6.03 7.67 0.17
CA GLU A 163 5.10 8.42 1.00
C GLU A 163 5.49 9.89 1.06
N THR A 164 4.51 10.79 1.08
CA THR A 164 4.72 12.22 1.30
C THR A 164 3.66 12.77 2.25
N ALA A 165 4.09 13.64 3.16
CA ALA A 165 3.17 14.34 4.05
C ALA A 165 2.45 15.51 3.37
N ARG A 166 2.93 15.93 2.20
CA ARG A 166 2.31 16.97 1.38
C ARG A 166 1.21 16.37 0.50
N ASN A 167 0.11 17.08 0.33
CA ASN A 167 -0.85 16.71 -0.70
C ASN A 167 -0.15 16.77 -2.08
N PRO A 168 -0.01 15.64 -2.79
CA PRO A 168 0.65 15.60 -4.10
C PRO A 168 -0.10 16.43 -5.16
N ARG A 169 -1.39 16.70 -4.95
CA ARG A 169 -2.15 17.72 -5.70
C ARG A 169 -2.11 19.01 -4.88
N GLY A 170 -1.40 20.02 -5.35
CA GLY A 170 -1.40 21.34 -4.73
C GLY A 170 -2.82 21.93 -4.58
N GLU A 171 -2.94 23.07 -3.93
CA GLU A 171 -4.22 23.76 -3.67
C GLU A 171 -5.09 23.98 -4.93
N GLN A 172 -4.46 24.07 -6.10
CA GLN A 172 -5.13 24.21 -7.40
C GLN A 172 -5.46 22.87 -8.08
N GLY A 173 -5.27 21.75 -7.41
CA GLY A 173 -5.58 20.42 -7.93
C GLY A 173 -4.58 19.86 -8.95
N ALA A 174 -3.54 20.61 -9.33
CA ALA A 174 -2.48 20.14 -10.21
C ALA A 174 -1.54 19.20 -9.47
N ILE A 175 -1.25 18.03 -10.06
CA ILE A 175 -0.27 17.10 -9.50
C ILE A 175 1.13 17.70 -9.64
N HIS A 176 1.93 17.63 -8.57
CA HIS A 176 3.33 18.04 -8.64
C HIS A 176 4.06 17.20 -9.69
N PRO A 177 4.92 17.78 -10.56
CA PRO A 177 5.54 17.07 -11.68
C PRO A 177 6.27 15.79 -11.31
N VAL A 178 6.86 15.73 -10.13
CA VAL A 178 7.55 14.51 -9.62
C VAL A 178 6.61 13.32 -9.43
N PHE A 179 5.30 13.55 -9.30
CA PHE A 179 4.26 12.52 -9.14
C PHE A 179 3.37 12.38 -10.38
N ALA A 180 3.73 12.99 -11.53
CA ALA A 180 2.85 13.06 -12.70
C ALA A 180 2.42 11.66 -13.20
N ASP A 181 3.33 10.70 -13.14
CA ASP A 181 3.09 9.32 -13.59
C ASP A 181 2.84 8.35 -12.43
N ALA A 182 2.68 8.85 -11.20
CA ALA A 182 2.45 8.02 -10.02
C ALA A 182 0.97 7.69 -9.84
N LEU A 183 0.69 6.45 -9.45
CA LEU A 183 -0.58 6.09 -8.84
C LEU A 183 -0.59 6.61 -7.41
N ILE A 184 -1.60 7.37 -7.05
CA ILE A 184 -1.67 8.04 -5.75
C ILE A 184 -2.73 7.37 -4.91
N TRP A 185 -2.27 6.61 -3.91
CA TRP A 185 -3.15 6.18 -2.83
C TRP A 185 -3.41 7.33 -1.86
N ARG A 186 -4.65 7.47 -1.44
CA ARG A 186 -5.07 8.45 -0.44
C ARG A 186 -5.78 7.73 0.67
N ASP A 187 -5.47 8.13 1.90
CA ASP A 187 -6.16 7.60 3.07
C ASP A 187 -7.68 7.81 2.94
N PRO A 188 -8.46 6.72 2.82
CA PRO A 188 -9.91 6.80 2.66
C PRO A 188 -10.62 7.20 3.96
N TRP A 189 -9.94 7.14 5.10
CA TRP A 189 -10.53 7.45 6.41
C TRP A 189 -10.85 8.94 6.59
N THR A 190 -10.39 9.79 5.69
CA THR A 190 -10.77 11.21 5.65
C THR A 190 -12.20 11.44 5.17
N ALA A 191 -12.87 10.44 4.62
CA ALA A 191 -14.24 10.52 4.14
C ALA A 191 -15.03 9.25 4.47
N LEU A 192 -16.36 9.36 4.64
CA LEU A 192 -17.23 8.20 4.73
C LEU A 192 -17.38 7.56 3.35
N VAL A 193 -17.21 6.24 3.29
CA VAL A 193 -17.41 5.43 2.08
C VAL A 193 -18.77 4.74 2.17
N GLU A 194 -19.61 4.90 1.13
CA GLU A 194 -20.88 4.17 1.05
C GLU A 194 -20.63 2.68 0.82
N GLY A 195 -21.39 1.84 1.49
CA GLY A 195 -21.36 0.39 1.32
C GLY A 195 -20.13 -0.27 1.94
N GLY A 196 -20.14 -0.49 3.20
CA GLY A 196 -19.13 -1.13 4.01
C GLY A 196 -19.46 -0.98 5.48
N TYR A 197 -18.55 -1.42 6.34
CA TYR A 197 -18.71 -1.25 7.79
C TYR A 197 -17.95 -0.02 8.26
N HIS A 198 -18.62 0.85 9.01
CA HIS A 198 -18.05 2.04 9.64
C HIS A 198 -18.16 1.94 11.14
N TYR A 199 -17.08 2.29 11.85
CA TYR A 199 -17.10 2.42 13.30
C TYR A 199 -17.66 3.78 13.77
N SER A 200 -17.66 4.78 12.88
CA SER A 200 -18.16 6.13 13.17
C SER A 200 -19.00 6.65 12.00
N ALA A 201 -20.02 7.45 12.33
CA ALA A 201 -20.82 8.18 11.32
C ALA A 201 -20.17 9.50 10.88
N THR A 202 -19.04 9.89 11.47
CA THR A 202 -18.30 11.10 11.13
C THR A 202 -16.92 10.74 10.61
N PRO A 203 -16.42 11.39 9.55
CA PRO A 203 -15.03 11.21 9.12
C PRO A 203 -14.09 11.51 10.28
N ASP A 204 -13.09 10.68 10.47
CA ASP A 204 -12.02 10.99 11.40
C ASP A 204 -11.23 12.17 10.83
N ALA A 205 -11.21 13.27 11.57
CA ALA A 205 -10.33 14.38 11.28
C ALA A 205 -8.91 13.99 11.68
N HIS A 206 -8.22 13.25 10.82
CA HIS A 206 -6.78 13.07 10.99
C HIS A 206 -6.09 14.42 10.72
N PRO A 207 -5.25 14.88 11.66
CA PRO A 207 -4.57 16.17 11.56
C PRO A 207 -3.54 16.19 10.42
#